data_5a414f8a4b5f3afb903c2dfad487a0e6
#
_entry.id   5a414f8a4b5f3afb903c2dfad487a0e6
#
_cell.length_a   1.000
_cell.length_b   1.000
_cell.length_c   1.000
_cell.angle_alpha   90.00
_cell.angle_beta   90.00
_cell.angle_gamma   90.00
#
_symmetry.space_group_name_H-M   'P 1'
#
loop_
_entity.id
_entity.type
_entity.pdbx_description
1 polymer ?
#
loop_
_entity_poly.entity_id
_entity_poly.type
_entity_poly.pdbx_seq_one_letter_code
_entity_poly.pdbx_strand_id
1 'polypeptide(L)'
;TGTLIGEVGDPRNRAKIHTELASAYFERCNMGVALEELRIAIRADPNYAPAYSVLGLVHMDLRENAVAQRHFERALALAPNDPDINNNYGWFLCRTGREEQSISYFLAALKNPLYNTPARSYVNAGLCSIDRNGGRDAVEYFERALRSEPDNLLALLNLASLQYKRGQLEVARELVRRFNKRIEPSSESLWLELRIERKLGDKAAENALASQLRRRFAGSPEYQDMLKGKFE
;
A
#
# COMPACT_ATOMS: atom_id res chain seq x y z
N THR A 1 -7.92 -45.11 15.04
CA THR A 1 -8.94 -44.15 15.46
C THR A 1 -8.43 -43.13 16.49
N GLY A 2 -7.31 -42.47 16.25
CA GLY A 2 -6.71 -41.57 17.22
C GLY A 2 -6.02 -40.32 16.66
N THR A 3 -6.14 -40.02 15.38
CA THR A 3 -5.29 -39.01 14.70
C THR A 3 -6.02 -37.71 14.32
N LEU A 4 -7.30 -37.59 14.46
CA LEU A 4 -8.06 -36.39 14.09
C LEU A 4 -8.20 -35.36 15.24
N ILE A 5 -7.88 -35.72 16.49
CA ILE A 5 -7.99 -34.82 17.63
C ILE A 5 -6.72 -33.98 17.84
N GLY A 6 -5.59 -34.41 17.28
CA GLY A 6 -4.29 -33.70 17.44
C GLY A 6 -4.15 -32.44 16.57
N GLU A 7 -4.76 -32.40 15.39
CA GLU A 7 -4.59 -31.26 14.46
C GLU A 7 -5.47 -30.06 14.77
N VAL A 8 -6.63 -30.29 15.36
CA VAL A 8 -7.56 -29.19 15.78
C VAL A 8 -7.08 -28.52 17.07
N GLY A 9 -6.16 -29.15 17.80
CA GLY A 9 -5.65 -28.66 19.08
C GLY A 9 -4.25 -28.05 19.04
N ASP A 10 -3.58 -27.95 17.85
CA ASP A 10 -2.24 -27.37 17.77
C ASP A 10 -2.30 -25.86 18.13
N PRO A 11 -1.62 -25.42 19.21
CA PRO A 11 -1.60 -24.02 19.63
C PRO A 11 -1.17 -23.06 18.52
N ARG A 12 -0.17 -23.46 17.73
CA ARG A 12 0.34 -22.62 16.64
C ARG A 12 -0.65 -22.48 15.50
N ASN A 13 -1.33 -23.55 15.12
CA ASN A 13 -2.39 -23.50 14.10
C ASN A 13 -3.58 -22.66 14.57
N ARG A 14 -3.95 -22.78 15.84
CA ARG A 14 -4.99 -21.94 16.44
C ARG A 14 -4.57 -20.46 16.42
N ALA A 15 -3.35 -20.12 16.77
CA ALA A 15 -2.82 -18.77 16.71
C ALA A 15 -2.86 -18.23 15.26
N LYS A 16 -2.48 -19.04 14.29
CA LYS A 16 -2.55 -18.69 12.87
C LYS A 16 -3.97 -18.33 12.44
N ILE A 17 -4.94 -19.20 12.70
CA ILE A 17 -6.34 -18.99 12.31
C ILE A 17 -6.89 -17.68 12.90
N HIS A 18 -6.67 -17.44 14.20
CA HIS A 18 -7.16 -16.21 14.85
C HIS A 18 -6.42 -14.97 14.35
N THR A 19 -5.15 -15.07 13.97
CA THR A 19 -4.41 -13.96 13.36
C THR A 19 -4.95 -13.63 11.96
N GLU A 20 -5.26 -14.64 11.16
CA GLU A 20 -5.86 -14.45 9.83
C GLU A 20 -7.27 -13.82 9.93
N LEU A 21 -8.08 -14.26 10.90
CA LEU A 21 -9.38 -13.64 11.21
C LEU A 21 -9.20 -12.17 11.63
N ALA A 22 -8.24 -11.90 12.50
CA ALA A 22 -7.94 -10.54 12.94
C ALA A 22 -7.57 -9.62 11.75
N SER A 23 -6.74 -10.10 10.84
CA SER A 23 -6.39 -9.36 9.63
C SER A 23 -7.61 -9.04 8.78
N ALA A 24 -8.52 -10.02 8.58
CA ALA A 24 -9.75 -9.82 7.82
C ALA A 24 -10.70 -8.80 8.49
N TYR A 25 -10.81 -8.80 9.81
CA TYR A 25 -11.59 -7.80 10.55
C TYR A 25 -10.92 -6.42 10.52
N PHE A 26 -9.60 -6.36 10.60
CA PHE A 26 -8.84 -5.12 10.47
C PHE A 26 -9.07 -4.46 9.11
N GLU A 27 -9.01 -5.21 8.02
CA GLU A 27 -9.30 -4.72 6.66
C GLU A 27 -10.72 -4.13 6.53
N ARG A 28 -11.65 -4.62 7.34
CA ARG A 28 -13.03 -4.10 7.41
C ARG A 28 -13.21 -2.99 8.45
N CYS A 29 -12.11 -2.43 8.95
CA CYS A 29 -12.10 -1.40 10.00
C CYS A 29 -12.78 -1.83 11.31
N ASN A 30 -12.90 -3.12 11.57
CA ASN A 30 -13.46 -3.64 12.82
C ASN A 30 -12.34 -3.93 13.84
N MET A 31 -11.79 -2.84 14.40
CA MET A 31 -10.62 -2.90 15.28
C MET A 31 -10.88 -3.68 16.57
N GLY A 32 -12.08 -3.55 17.14
CA GLY A 32 -12.43 -4.23 18.40
C GLY A 32 -12.40 -5.75 18.26
N VAL A 33 -13.00 -6.28 17.19
CA VAL A 33 -12.99 -7.74 16.94
C VAL A 33 -11.58 -8.20 16.56
N ALA A 34 -10.84 -7.41 15.76
CA ALA A 34 -9.45 -7.73 15.42
C ALA A 34 -8.57 -7.89 16.69
N LEU A 35 -8.70 -6.97 17.64
CA LEU A 35 -7.95 -7.05 18.91
C LEU A 35 -8.34 -8.27 19.75
N GLU A 36 -9.62 -8.63 19.79
CA GLU A 36 -10.07 -9.83 20.50
C GLU A 36 -9.51 -11.11 19.88
N GLU A 37 -9.56 -11.23 18.55
CA GLU A 37 -8.99 -12.37 17.84
C GLU A 37 -7.46 -12.47 18.07
N LEU A 38 -6.74 -11.35 18.08
CA LEU A 38 -5.30 -11.33 18.37
C LEU A 38 -5.00 -11.74 19.82
N ARG A 39 -5.85 -11.36 20.75
CA ARG A 39 -5.74 -11.81 22.15
C ARG A 39 -5.86 -13.33 22.26
N ILE A 40 -6.78 -13.92 21.52
CA ILE A 40 -6.95 -15.37 21.48
C ILE A 40 -5.71 -16.02 20.81
N ALA A 41 -5.20 -15.45 19.73
CA ALA A 41 -4.00 -15.95 19.05
C ALA A 41 -2.79 -16.00 19.97
N ILE A 42 -2.51 -14.93 20.70
CA ILE A 42 -1.38 -14.83 21.62
C ILE A 42 -1.52 -15.75 22.85
N ARG A 43 -2.75 -15.97 23.33
CA ARG A 43 -3.00 -16.95 24.38
C ARG A 43 -2.72 -18.38 23.89
N ALA A 44 -3.05 -18.67 22.64
CA ALA A 44 -2.79 -19.98 22.06
C ALA A 44 -1.29 -20.23 21.85
N ASP A 45 -0.58 -19.29 21.24
CA ASP A 45 0.88 -19.32 21.05
C ASP A 45 1.50 -17.94 21.30
N PRO A 46 2.09 -17.71 22.48
CA PRO A 46 2.72 -16.43 22.82
C PRO A 46 3.94 -16.06 21.94
N ASN A 47 4.45 -16.99 21.17
CA ASN A 47 5.60 -16.80 20.27
C ASN A 47 5.21 -16.75 18.78
N TYR A 48 3.91 -16.62 18.49
CA TYR A 48 3.46 -16.50 17.12
C TYR A 48 3.68 -15.07 16.59
N ALA A 49 4.80 -14.87 15.91
CA ALA A 49 5.27 -13.57 15.46
C ALA A 49 4.25 -12.79 14.61
N PRO A 50 3.52 -13.41 13.64
CA PRO A 50 2.55 -12.67 12.83
C PRO A 50 1.44 -11.99 13.63
N ALA A 51 1.03 -12.55 14.78
CA ALA A 51 0.02 -11.93 15.65
C ALA A 51 0.48 -10.56 16.17
N TYR A 52 1.73 -10.46 16.59
CA TYR A 52 2.31 -9.17 17.03
C TYR A 52 2.43 -8.17 15.89
N SER A 53 2.74 -8.62 14.68
CA SER A 53 2.77 -7.75 13.50
C SER A 53 1.40 -7.14 13.20
N VAL A 54 0.33 -7.94 13.27
CA VAL A 54 -1.05 -7.44 13.07
C VAL A 54 -1.46 -6.51 14.22
N LEU A 55 -1.09 -6.82 15.47
CA LEU A 55 -1.28 -5.89 16.60
C LEU A 55 -0.59 -4.55 16.34
N GLY A 56 0.62 -4.56 15.80
CA GLY A 56 1.32 -3.35 15.40
C GLY A 56 0.52 -2.52 14.41
N LEU A 57 -0.05 -3.14 13.38
CA LEU A 57 -0.88 -2.45 12.38
C LEU A 57 -2.17 -1.89 13.00
N VAL A 58 -2.85 -2.65 13.84
CA VAL A 58 -4.10 -2.20 14.48
C VAL A 58 -3.82 -0.98 15.38
N HIS A 59 -2.80 -1.06 16.24
CA HIS A 59 -2.44 0.06 17.12
C HIS A 59 -1.91 1.28 16.36
N MET A 60 -1.24 1.08 15.24
CA MET A 60 -0.85 2.18 14.34
C MET A 60 -2.09 2.93 13.83
N ASP A 61 -3.10 2.23 13.37
CA ASP A 61 -4.35 2.84 12.89
C ASP A 61 -5.12 3.54 14.02
N LEU A 62 -5.03 3.02 15.23
CA LEU A 62 -5.55 3.66 16.44
C LEU A 62 -4.70 4.86 16.92
N ARG A 63 -3.61 5.17 16.21
CA ARG A 63 -2.65 6.23 16.54
C ARG A 63 -1.91 6.02 17.86
N GLU A 64 -1.86 4.81 18.33
CA GLU A 64 -1.15 4.38 19.53
C GLU A 64 0.28 3.93 19.17
N ASN A 65 1.08 4.87 18.65
CA ASN A 65 2.36 4.56 17.99
C ASN A 65 3.38 3.88 18.94
N ALA A 66 3.42 4.25 20.21
CA ALA A 66 4.33 3.61 21.16
C ALA A 66 3.96 2.13 21.41
N VAL A 67 2.66 1.83 21.46
CA VAL A 67 2.17 0.45 21.59
C VAL A 67 2.45 -0.33 20.30
N ALA A 68 2.16 0.26 19.15
CA ALA A 68 2.44 -0.33 17.84
C ALA A 68 3.92 -0.71 17.72
N GLN A 69 4.82 0.18 18.07
CA GLN A 69 6.26 -0.07 18.00
C GLN A 69 6.68 -1.26 18.84
N ARG A 70 6.22 -1.37 20.07
CA ARG A 70 6.54 -2.53 20.94
C ARG A 70 6.09 -3.84 20.33
N HIS A 71 4.92 -3.88 19.71
CA HIS A 71 4.41 -5.07 19.04
C HIS A 71 5.25 -5.44 17.81
N PHE A 72 5.60 -4.47 16.97
CA PHE A 72 6.49 -4.73 15.82
C PHE A 72 7.87 -5.21 16.25
N GLU A 73 8.44 -4.60 17.28
CA GLU A 73 9.74 -5.03 17.82
C GLU A 73 9.67 -6.48 18.36
N ARG A 74 8.56 -6.84 19.01
CA ARG A 74 8.34 -8.22 19.45
C ARG A 74 8.23 -9.18 18.27
N ALA A 75 7.49 -8.81 17.22
CA ALA A 75 7.37 -9.62 16.01
C ALA A 75 8.74 -9.85 15.36
N LEU A 76 9.55 -8.80 15.22
CA LEU A 76 10.90 -8.87 14.64
C LEU A 76 11.86 -9.69 15.51
N ALA A 77 11.75 -9.60 16.83
CA ALA A 77 12.56 -10.42 17.73
C ALA A 77 12.27 -11.92 17.57
N LEU A 78 11.01 -12.27 17.32
CA LEU A 78 10.57 -13.64 17.12
C LEU A 78 10.86 -14.16 15.70
N ALA A 79 10.78 -13.32 14.68
CA ALA A 79 10.97 -13.69 13.29
C ALA A 79 11.63 -12.56 12.49
N PRO A 80 12.95 -12.33 12.67
CA PRO A 80 13.66 -11.18 12.11
C PRO A 80 13.73 -11.16 10.58
N ASN A 81 13.59 -12.31 9.94
CA ASN A 81 13.68 -12.46 8.48
C ASN A 81 12.32 -12.67 7.80
N ASP A 82 11.22 -12.57 8.55
CA ASP A 82 9.90 -12.68 7.98
C ASP A 82 9.61 -11.46 7.08
N PRO A 83 9.32 -11.66 5.77
CA PRO A 83 9.16 -10.55 4.84
C PRO A 83 7.91 -9.69 5.14
N ASP A 84 6.80 -10.28 5.56
CA ASP A 84 5.58 -9.54 5.88
C ASP A 84 5.78 -8.67 7.12
N ILE A 85 6.47 -9.18 8.14
CA ILE A 85 6.79 -8.41 9.36
C ILE A 85 7.72 -7.25 9.02
N ASN A 86 8.77 -7.49 8.24
CA ASN A 86 9.67 -6.44 7.79
C ASN A 86 8.93 -5.36 6.98
N ASN A 87 8.07 -5.76 6.06
CA ASN A 87 7.26 -4.83 5.27
C ASN A 87 6.32 -3.99 6.17
N ASN A 88 5.63 -4.62 7.11
CA ASN A 88 4.70 -3.92 8.00
C ASN A 88 5.42 -2.94 8.94
N TYR A 89 6.57 -3.34 9.48
CA TYR A 89 7.37 -2.43 10.30
C TYR A 89 7.97 -1.29 9.49
N GLY A 90 8.43 -1.56 8.27
CA GLY A 90 8.86 -0.52 7.33
C GLY A 90 7.75 0.51 7.08
N TRP A 91 6.53 0.06 6.84
CA TRP A 91 5.38 0.94 6.68
C TRP A 91 5.11 1.79 7.91
N PHE A 92 5.13 1.20 9.09
CA PHE A 92 5.01 1.92 10.36
C PHE A 92 6.08 3.01 10.51
N LEU A 93 7.33 2.71 10.24
CA LEU A 93 8.43 3.67 10.30
C LEU A 93 8.20 4.85 9.34
N CYS A 94 7.80 4.56 8.11
CA CYS A 94 7.47 5.57 7.12
C CYS A 94 6.34 6.49 7.59
N ARG A 95 5.26 5.89 8.09
CA ARG A 95 4.09 6.65 8.57
C ARG A 95 4.35 7.46 9.85
N THR A 96 5.44 7.21 10.53
CA THR A 96 5.86 7.92 11.76
C THR A 96 7.07 8.82 11.55
N GLY A 97 7.40 9.16 10.30
CA GLY A 97 8.44 10.14 9.98
C GLY A 97 9.87 9.59 10.01
N ARG A 98 10.02 8.27 9.86
CA ARG A 98 11.33 7.60 9.82
C ARG A 98 11.55 6.92 8.47
N GLU A 99 11.37 7.67 7.39
CA GLU A 99 11.37 7.19 6.00
C GLU A 99 12.69 6.52 5.62
N GLU A 100 13.84 7.07 6.04
CA GLU A 100 15.14 6.46 5.73
C GLU A 100 15.28 5.06 6.32
N GLN A 101 14.85 4.88 7.57
CA GLN A 101 14.88 3.59 8.23
C GLN A 101 13.90 2.61 7.58
N SER A 102 12.75 3.10 7.14
CA SER A 102 11.71 2.27 6.52
C SER A 102 12.20 1.52 5.30
N ILE A 103 13.00 2.17 4.46
CA ILE A 103 13.52 1.58 3.21
C ILE A 103 14.34 0.32 3.50
N SER A 104 15.16 0.31 4.55
CA SER A 104 15.96 -0.86 4.91
C SER A 104 15.11 -2.09 5.23
N TYR A 105 13.94 -1.90 5.84
CA TYR A 105 13.00 -2.98 6.14
C TYR A 105 12.26 -3.49 4.91
N PHE A 106 11.87 -2.60 4.00
CA PHE A 106 11.30 -3.02 2.71
C PHE A 106 12.32 -3.82 1.90
N LEU A 107 13.58 -3.39 1.85
CA LEU A 107 14.64 -4.12 1.17
C LEU A 107 14.94 -5.46 1.86
N ALA A 108 14.86 -5.53 3.19
CA ALA A 108 15.00 -6.79 3.92
C ALA A 108 13.90 -7.79 3.53
N ALA A 109 12.64 -7.34 3.40
CA ALA A 109 11.55 -8.18 2.91
C ALA A 109 11.82 -8.73 1.50
N LEU A 110 12.34 -7.89 0.62
CA LEU A 110 12.63 -8.24 -0.78
C LEU A 110 13.83 -9.18 -0.96
N LYS A 111 14.67 -9.35 0.05
CA LYS A 111 15.79 -10.33 0.02
C LYS A 111 15.31 -11.77 0.11
N ASN A 112 14.11 -12.02 0.63
CA ASN A 112 13.57 -13.37 0.74
C ASN A 112 13.02 -13.83 -0.61
N PRO A 113 13.61 -14.85 -1.27
CA PRO A 113 13.16 -15.32 -2.58
C PRO A 113 11.78 -15.99 -2.53
N LEU A 114 11.30 -16.36 -1.34
CA LEU A 114 9.99 -16.97 -1.12
C LEU A 114 8.90 -15.94 -0.79
N TYR A 115 9.22 -14.65 -0.85
CA TYR A 115 8.24 -13.61 -0.60
C TYR A 115 7.19 -13.56 -1.71
N ASN A 116 5.94 -13.85 -1.35
CA ASN A 116 4.85 -14.01 -2.31
C ASN A 116 4.32 -12.70 -2.89
N THR A 117 4.55 -11.59 -2.20
CA THR A 117 3.98 -10.29 -2.57
C THR A 117 5.04 -9.19 -2.64
N PRO A 118 6.10 -9.38 -3.46
CA PRO A 118 7.19 -8.40 -3.53
C PRO A 118 6.72 -7.03 -4.06
N ALA A 119 5.72 -6.99 -4.92
CA ALA A 119 5.12 -5.74 -5.40
C ALA A 119 4.67 -4.84 -4.24
N ARG A 120 4.13 -5.40 -3.16
CA ARG A 120 3.69 -4.66 -1.98
C ARG A 120 4.84 -3.87 -1.33
N SER A 121 5.98 -4.51 -1.14
CA SER A 121 7.16 -3.83 -0.56
C SER A 121 7.76 -2.80 -1.52
N TYR A 122 7.77 -3.05 -2.82
CA TYR A 122 8.18 -2.06 -3.79
C TYR A 122 7.25 -0.84 -3.81
N VAL A 123 5.94 -1.05 -3.80
CA VAL A 123 4.96 0.05 -3.73
C VAL A 123 5.15 0.86 -2.45
N ASN A 124 5.28 0.21 -1.31
CA ASN A 124 5.49 0.90 -0.03
C ASN A 124 6.81 1.69 -0.03
N ALA A 125 7.90 1.12 -0.54
CA ALA A 125 9.17 1.83 -0.71
C ALA A 125 9.01 3.04 -1.64
N GLY A 126 8.27 2.91 -2.72
CA GLY A 126 7.94 4.01 -3.64
C GLY A 126 7.18 5.13 -2.94
N LEU A 127 6.09 4.80 -2.24
CA LEU A 127 5.28 5.77 -1.50
C LEU A 127 6.10 6.54 -0.44
N CYS A 128 6.99 5.83 0.25
CA CYS A 128 7.85 6.41 1.28
C CYS A 128 9.06 7.20 0.72
N SER A 129 9.28 7.17 -0.59
CA SER A 129 10.40 7.84 -1.26
C SER A 129 9.96 8.95 -2.21
N ILE A 130 8.66 9.24 -2.31
CA ILE A 130 8.12 10.19 -3.31
C ILE A 130 8.81 11.55 -3.23
N ASP A 131 9.01 12.07 -2.03
CA ASP A 131 9.56 13.40 -1.81
C ASP A 131 11.11 13.42 -1.73
N ARG A 132 11.74 12.27 -1.93
CA ARG A 132 13.20 12.14 -1.85
C ARG A 132 13.84 12.15 -3.24
N ASN A 133 14.99 12.80 -3.35
CA ASN A 133 15.82 12.83 -4.58
C ASN A 133 15.04 13.23 -5.85
N GLY A 134 14.04 14.14 -5.71
CA GLY A 134 13.20 14.53 -6.84
C GLY A 134 12.36 13.37 -7.41
N GLY A 135 12.01 12.39 -6.56
CA GLY A 135 11.20 11.24 -6.94
C GLY A 135 11.92 10.13 -7.70
N ARG A 136 13.24 10.24 -7.92
CA ARG A 136 13.99 9.21 -8.69
C ARG A 136 13.93 7.83 -8.07
N ASP A 137 14.11 7.74 -6.75
CA ASP A 137 14.08 6.47 -6.05
C ASP A 137 12.66 5.87 -6.10
N ALA A 138 11.63 6.70 -5.94
CA ALA A 138 10.25 6.27 -6.04
C ALA A 138 9.90 5.74 -7.43
N VAL A 139 10.37 6.38 -8.50
CA VAL A 139 10.21 5.90 -9.88
C VAL A 139 10.75 4.48 -10.01
N GLU A 140 11.98 4.24 -9.56
CA GLU A 140 12.60 2.92 -9.64
C GLU A 140 11.78 1.86 -8.86
N TYR A 141 11.33 2.17 -7.65
CA TYR A 141 10.53 1.24 -6.86
C TYR A 141 9.17 0.93 -7.51
N PHE A 142 8.46 1.92 -8.02
CA PHE A 142 7.20 1.68 -8.72
C PHE A 142 7.39 0.90 -10.02
N GLU A 143 8.47 1.14 -10.76
CA GLU A 143 8.81 0.35 -11.95
C GLU A 143 9.07 -1.11 -11.59
N ARG A 144 9.77 -1.37 -10.48
CA ARG A 144 9.99 -2.73 -9.98
C ARG A 144 8.69 -3.38 -9.52
N ALA A 145 7.80 -2.63 -8.89
CA ALA A 145 6.47 -3.11 -8.54
C ALA A 145 5.70 -3.55 -9.78
N LEU A 146 5.72 -2.77 -10.86
CA LEU A 146 5.02 -3.08 -12.11
C LEU A 146 5.67 -4.24 -12.88
N ARG A 147 6.98 -4.49 -12.72
CA ARG A 147 7.60 -5.72 -13.25
C ARG A 147 7.10 -6.98 -12.54
N SER A 148 6.86 -6.89 -11.26
CA SER A 148 6.32 -7.98 -10.45
C SER A 148 4.82 -8.16 -10.62
N GLU A 149 4.09 -7.06 -10.67
CA GLU A 149 2.63 -7.01 -10.78
C GLU A 149 2.22 -5.90 -11.78
N PRO A 150 2.12 -6.22 -13.08
CA PRO A 150 1.93 -5.21 -14.14
C PRO A 150 0.67 -4.34 -14.01
N ASP A 151 -0.33 -4.83 -13.30
CA ASP A 151 -1.61 -4.15 -13.11
C ASP A 151 -1.80 -3.60 -11.68
N ASN A 152 -0.72 -3.46 -10.91
CA ASN A 152 -0.79 -2.87 -9.59
C ASN A 152 -1.26 -1.41 -9.68
N LEU A 153 -2.46 -1.14 -9.19
CA LEU A 153 -3.14 0.14 -9.34
C LEU A 153 -2.41 1.29 -8.64
N LEU A 154 -1.88 1.04 -7.44
CA LEU A 154 -1.12 2.07 -6.72
C LEU A 154 0.17 2.44 -7.46
N ALA A 155 0.88 1.45 -7.99
CA ALA A 155 2.08 1.69 -8.76
C ALA A 155 1.77 2.44 -10.07
N LEU A 156 0.73 2.06 -10.80
CA LEU A 156 0.32 2.72 -12.04
C LEU A 156 0.01 4.21 -11.82
N LEU A 157 -0.85 4.53 -10.87
CA LEU A 157 -1.29 5.90 -10.63
C LEU A 157 -0.17 6.78 -10.07
N ASN A 158 0.57 6.28 -9.09
CA ASN A 158 1.66 7.04 -8.48
C ASN A 158 2.83 7.26 -9.45
N LEU A 159 3.19 6.24 -10.24
CA LEU A 159 4.23 6.41 -11.26
C LEU A 159 3.79 7.37 -12.35
N ALA A 160 2.53 7.31 -12.79
CA ALA A 160 1.98 8.26 -13.77
C ALA A 160 2.11 9.70 -13.27
N SER A 161 1.72 9.95 -12.01
CA SER A 161 1.84 11.27 -11.38
C SER A 161 3.29 11.76 -11.31
N LEU A 162 4.21 10.90 -10.89
CA LEU A 162 5.65 11.23 -10.83
C LEU A 162 6.22 11.53 -12.23
N GLN A 163 5.90 10.72 -13.21
CA GLN A 163 6.38 10.92 -14.59
C GLN A 163 5.80 12.19 -15.21
N TYR A 164 4.55 12.52 -14.90
CA TYR A 164 3.96 13.80 -15.29
C TYR A 164 4.76 14.99 -14.71
N LYS A 165 5.02 14.98 -13.42
CA LYS A 165 5.81 16.03 -12.75
C LYS A 165 7.24 16.15 -13.31
N ARG A 166 7.79 15.06 -13.81
CA ARG A 166 9.14 15.00 -14.42
C ARG A 166 9.13 15.34 -15.91
N GLY A 167 7.97 15.67 -16.48
CA GLY A 167 7.83 16.01 -17.90
C GLY A 167 7.84 14.81 -18.84
N GLN A 168 7.79 13.59 -18.33
CA GLN A 168 7.75 12.35 -19.13
C GLN A 168 6.28 12.06 -19.53
N LEU A 169 5.75 12.90 -20.39
CA LEU A 169 4.32 12.96 -20.67
C LEU A 169 3.77 11.71 -21.36
N GLU A 170 4.51 11.14 -22.33
CA GLU A 170 4.07 9.93 -23.04
C GLU A 170 4.00 8.72 -22.11
N VAL A 171 5.02 8.57 -21.26
CA VAL A 171 5.04 7.50 -20.25
C VAL A 171 3.90 7.68 -19.24
N ALA A 172 3.68 8.90 -18.76
CA ALA A 172 2.59 9.21 -17.85
C ALA A 172 1.23 8.91 -18.48
N ARG A 173 1.03 9.26 -19.77
CA ARG A 173 -0.19 8.94 -20.53
C ARG A 173 -0.47 7.44 -20.55
N GLU A 174 0.52 6.64 -20.92
CA GLU A 174 0.38 5.18 -20.98
C GLU A 174 -0.05 4.61 -19.63
N LEU A 175 0.62 5.01 -18.55
CA LEU A 175 0.36 4.51 -17.20
C LEU A 175 -1.04 4.87 -16.69
N VAL A 176 -1.46 6.14 -16.82
CA VAL A 176 -2.78 6.56 -16.34
C VAL A 176 -3.90 5.95 -17.17
N ARG A 177 -3.70 5.75 -18.47
CA ARG A 177 -4.66 5.04 -19.32
C ARG A 177 -4.79 3.57 -18.95
N ARG A 178 -3.68 2.91 -18.61
CA ARG A 178 -3.73 1.54 -18.07
C ARG A 178 -4.52 1.48 -16.77
N PHE A 179 -4.29 2.41 -15.86
CA PHE A 179 -5.08 2.54 -14.63
C PHE A 179 -6.58 2.70 -14.93
N ASN A 180 -6.94 3.67 -15.78
CA ASN A 180 -8.33 3.98 -16.10
C ASN A 180 -9.06 2.87 -16.87
N LYS A 181 -8.34 1.93 -17.48
CA LYS A 181 -8.92 0.73 -18.11
C LYS A 181 -9.19 -0.42 -17.13
N ARG A 182 -8.48 -0.45 -16.01
CA ARG A 182 -8.57 -1.55 -15.03
C ARG A 182 -9.63 -1.33 -13.97
N ILE A 183 -9.93 -0.09 -13.68
CA ILE A 183 -10.86 0.31 -12.63
C ILE A 183 -11.68 1.49 -13.14
N GLU A 184 -12.85 1.68 -12.57
CA GLU A 184 -13.65 2.87 -12.80
C GLU A 184 -12.81 4.13 -12.48
N PRO A 185 -12.59 5.04 -13.44
CA PRO A 185 -11.78 6.22 -13.23
C PRO A 185 -12.25 7.08 -12.05
N SER A 186 -11.31 7.55 -11.25
CA SER A 186 -11.55 8.53 -10.18
C SER A 186 -11.42 9.96 -10.71
N SER A 187 -11.88 10.94 -9.93
CA SER A 187 -11.65 12.35 -10.25
C SER A 187 -10.16 12.66 -10.36
N GLU A 188 -9.33 12.08 -9.49
CA GLU A 188 -7.88 12.23 -9.52
C GLU A 188 -7.25 11.66 -10.80
N SER A 189 -7.61 10.44 -11.18
CA SER A 189 -7.05 9.81 -12.39
C SER A 189 -7.49 10.48 -13.68
N LEU A 190 -8.74 10.92 -13.77
CA LEU A 190 -9.24 11.70 -14.91
C LEU A 190 -8.55 13.06 -15.01
N TRP A 191 -8.36 13.74 -13.89
CA TRP A 191 -7.68 15.02 -13.83
C TRP A 191 -6.21 14.92 -14.22
N LEU A 192 -5.52 13.88 -13.80
CA LEU A 192 -4.15 13.62 -14.21
C LEU A 192 -4.06 13.39 -15.73
N GLU A 193 -4.93 12.54 -16.29
CA GLU A 193 -4.95 12.27 -17.72
C GLU A 193 -5.28 13.55 -18.51
N LEU A 194 -6.26 14.34 -18.07
CA LEU A 194 -6.60 15.61 -18.70
C LEU A 194 -5.41 16.57 -18.77
N ARG A 195 -4.67 16.73 -17.65
CA ARG A 195 -3.49 17.61 -17.62
C ARG A 195 -2.39 17.12 -18.56
N ILE A 196 -2.21 15.81 -18.64
CA ILE A 196 -1.26 15.19 -19.58
C ILE A 196 -1.66 15.51 -21.01
N GLU A 197 -2.93 15.25 -21.39
CA GLU A 197 -3.43 15.48 -22.75
C GLU A 197 -3.37 16.96 -23.14
N ARG A 198 -3.66 17.85 -22.19
CA ARG A 198 -3.52 19.29 -22.37
C ARG A 198 -2.07 19.68 -22.72
N LYS A 199 -1.08 19.16 -21.99
CA LYS A 199 0.34 19.42 -22.25
C LYS A 199 0.81 18.81 -23.58
N LEU A 200 0.22 17.68 -23.97
CA LEU A 200 0.50 17.03 -25.27
C LEU A 200 -0.23 17.67 -26.44
N GLY A 201 -1.21 18.55 -26.18
CA GLY A 201 -1.96 19.26 -27.20
C GLY A 201 -3.11 18.49 -27.80
N ASP A 202 -3.52 17.37 -27.23
CA ASP A 202 -4.69 16.60 -27.67
C ASP A 202 -5.98 17.22 -27.14
N LYS A 203 -6.52 18.19 -27.89
CA LYS A 203 -7.74 18.93 -27.51
C LYS A 203 -8.99 18.05 -27.47
N ALA A 204 -9.08 17.04 -28.33
CA ALA A 204 -10.22 16.14 -28.34
C ALA A 204 -10.26 15.28 -27.07
N ALA A 205 -9.11 14.70 -26.68
CA ALA A 205 -8.98 13.94 -25.45
C ALA A 205 -9.20 14.83 -24.19
N GLU A 206 -8.62 16.04 -24.17
CA GLU A 206 -8.81 17.01 -23.08
C GLU A 206 -10.31 17.32 -22.87
N ASN A 207 -11.04 17.62 -23.96
CA ASN A 207 -12.46 17.93 -23.89
C ASN A 207 -13.32 16.75 -23.43
N ALA A 208 -13.00 15.54 -23.89
CA ALA A 208 -13.71 14.32 -23.48
C ALA A 208 -13.54 14.06 -21.97
N LEU A 209 -12.32 14.22 -21.45
CA LEU A 209 -12.01 14.05 -20.02
C LEU A 209 -12.66 15.15 -19.17
N ALA A 210 -12.67 16.41 -19.64
CA ALA A 210 -13.36 17.51 -18.98
C ALA A 210 -14.87 17.24 -18.86
N SER A 211 -15.48 16.67 -19.90
CA SER A 211 -16.90 16.28 -19.89
C SER A 211 -17.17 15.18 -18.87
N GLN A 212 -16.29 14.20 -18.76
CA GLN A 212 -16.42 13.14 -17.74
C GLN A 212 -16.31 13.70 -16.32
N LEU A 213 -15.34 14.58 -16.04
CA LEU A 213 -15.19 15.23 -14.75
C LEU A 213 -16.46 16.02 -14.38
N ARG A 214 -17.00 16.80 -15.31
CA ARG A 214 -18.22 17.57 -15.09
C ARG A 214 -19.43 16.70 -14.79
N ARG A 215 -19.62 15.61 -15.54
CA ARG A 215 -20.78 14.74 -15.37
C ARG A 215 -20.73 13.90 -14.10
N ARG A 216 -19.56 13.41 -13.74
CA ARG A 216 -19.41 12.40 -12.69
C ARG A 216 -18.85 12.96 -11.38
N PHE A 217 -18.07 14.04 -11.44
CA PHE A 217 -17.31 14.56 -10.32
C PHE A 217 -17.42 16.09 -10.18
N ALA A 218 -18.60 16.64 -10.44
CA ALA A 218 -18.84 18.09 -10.37
C ALA A 218 -18.51 18.72 -9.00
N GLY A 219 -18.61 17.94 -7.91
CA GLY A 219 -18.29 18.39 -6.56
C GLY A 219 -16.84 18.14 -6.14
N SER A 220 -16.01 17.57 -7.02
CA SER A 220 -14.62 17.24 -6.66
C SER A 220 -13.69 18.45 -6.65
N PRO A 221 -12.60 18.43 -5.85
CA PRO A 221 -11.56 19.45 -5.89
C PRO A 221 -10.93 19.58 -7.28
N GLU A 222 -10.74 18.46 -7.98
CA GLU A 222 -10.14 18.39 -9.31
C GLU A 222 -10.99 19.14 -10.35
N TYR A 223 -12.30 18.97 -10.31
CA TYR A 223 -13.19 19.73 -11.18
C TYR A 223 -13.17 21.23 -10.86
N GLN A 224 -13.11 21.60 -9.58
CA GLN A 224 -12.98 23.01 -9.19
C GLN A 224 -11.65 23.60 -9.66
N ASP A 225 -10.54 22.86 -9.58
CA ASP A 225 -9.25 23.29 -10.10
C ASP A 225 -9.28 23.48 -11.62
N MET A 226 -9.97 22.59 -12.34
CA MET A 226 -10.19 22.74 -13.78
C MET A 226 -10.93 24.03 -14.10
N LEU A 227 -12.03 24.34 -13.40
CA LEU A 227 -12.81 25.56 -13.60
C LEU A 227 -12.01 26.82 -13.30
N LYS A 228 -11.08 26.77 -12.35
CA LYS A 228 -10.20 27.88 -11.97
C LYS A 228 -8.97 28.00 -12.87
N GLY A 229 -8.77 27.09 -13.82
CA GLY A 229 -7.61 27.07 -14.68
C GLY A 229 -6.30 26.65 -13.98
N LYS A 230 -6.39 25.90 -12.88
CA LYS A 230 -5.25 25.42 -12.10
C LYS A 230 -4.75 24.08 -12.63
N PHE A 231 -4.06 24.08 -13.76
CA PHE A 231 -3.58 22.88 -14.45
C PHE A 231 -2.17 22.44 -14.02
N GLU A 232 -1.54 23.13 -13.10
CA GLU A 232 -0.18 22.83 -12.60
C GLU A 232 -0.21 21.70 -11.54
#